data_b879bfe991fae4c157cdc9484442ecf9
#
_entry.id   b879bfe991fae4c157cdc9484442ecf9
#
_cell.length_a   1.000
_cell.length_b   1.000
_cell.length_c   1.000
_cell.angle_alpha   90.00
_cell.angle_beta   90.00
_cell.angle_gamma   90.00
#
_symmetry.space_group_name_H-M   'P 1'
#
loop_
_entity.id
_entity.type
_entity.pdbx_description
1 polymer ?
#
loop_
_entity_poly.entity_id
_entity_poly.type
_entity_poly.pdbx_seq_one_letter_code
_entity_poly.pdbx_strand_id
1 'polypeptide(L)'
;MTCTKFKLTTVAALVFAATNANAALYKVVEVTPSITGASEIYGVAIQPGVATDGTNELPLGCFDSLATNCTDSTFKLAGETRNTVEGVSYREEVPFAMDASFGYIQEYDDFENYCYRELRYSTCESWASKRWSTWSKERNDLSYLNAKAFIEDGIEFNSTNTVINSLDENVNPIGIKSNGSDLRNTAIVTTAPPSDNGSETRAWGSLIVGSTTYNFGSISTNQTNDDGAVFSSKAAIWDDVTTKEINWIRGGNAQQGEYLAQGSMRSLTVGPESDTVPTEVFYGVGYNTEDGNGDLQDMNASIFKSDSLDLSSASWTTTQVSNVRVNSGSSNDDARYSNSVVTDINSNLFAIGYAKRNGYVPESGSAANKAFFVKDASNPSATFLSGGIFFTGSGGEAKAVNNFNEFVGQIDAETIREVDGSQRRHRGFIYPYKSDDVAGTLTERYEGVFRSKAWWIDDLTNGANVDGQDYSDANNHFRIIDASDINDAGVISATAIKCTVNGTAQSYDTTAHNSYCGGAASNAVEEVVAVKLIPIKGAGETDIHTRSTDTEKVDRQGAGLGLLTLTVLGLLGFRRKFK
;
A
#
# COMPACT_ATOMS: atom_id res chain seq x y z
N MET A 1 -5.22 -40.20 -59.54
CA MET A 1 -5.96 -39.06 -58.93
C MET A 1 -5.97 -39.19 -57.43
N THR A 2 -4.94 -38.80 -56.79
CA THR A 2 -4.88 -38.66 -55.32
C THR A 2 -3.59 -37.94 -54.94
N CYS A 3 -3.58 -36.63 -54.99
CA CYS A 3 -2.47 -35.88 -54.41
C CYS A 3 -2.72 -34.36 -54.33
N THR A 4 -3.91 -33.93 -53.91
CA THR A 4 -4.17 -32.48 -53.82
C THR A 4 -4.87 -32.05 -52.51
N LYS A 5 -5.14 -32.97 -51.59
CA LYS A 5 -5.81 -32.62 -50.33
C LYS A 5 -4.89 -32.56 -49.10
N PHE A 6 -3.61 -32.91 -49.22
CA PHE A 6 -2.68 -32.97 -48.10
C PHE A 6 -1.81 -31.72 -47.92
N LYS A 7 -1.84 -30.78 -48.87
CA LYS A 7 -1.03 -29.54 -48.78
C LYS A 7 -1.75 -28.34 -48.17
N LEU A 8 -3.09 -28.38 -48.01
CA LEU A 8 -3.83 -27.24 -47.43
C LEU A 8 -3.96 -27.28 -45.92
N THR A 9 -3.90 -28.49 -45.33
CA THR A 9 -3.98 -28.65 -43.85
C THR A 9 -2.68 -28.34 -43.13
N THR A 10 -1.53 -28.49 -43.77
CA THR A 10 -0.22 -28.19 -43.19
C THR A 10 0.09 -26.70 -43.23
N VAL A 11 -0.44 -25.95 -44.15
CA VAL A 11 -0.25 -24.49 -44.23
C VAL A 11 -1.18 -23.77 -43.26
N ALA A 12 -2.40 -24.28 -43.02
CA ALA A 12 -3.30 -23.71 -42.01
C ALA A 12 -2.80 -23.94 -40.56
N ALA A 13 -2.17 -25.09 -40.29
CA ALA A 13 -1.59 -25.36 -38.96
C ALA A 13 -0.30 -24.57 -38.68
N LEU A 14 0.43 -24.18 -39.73
CA LEU A 14 1.65 -23.34 -39.59
C LEU A 14 1.33 -21.84 -39.47
N VAL A 15 0.16 -21.40 -39.94
CA VAL A 15 -0.27 -20.00 -39.78
C VAL A 15 -0.85 -19.74 -38.40
N PHE A 16 -1.43 -20.76 -37.72
CA PHE A 16 -1.87 -20.63 -36.33
C PHE A 16 -0.75 -20.79 -35.27
N ALA A 17 0.40 -21.32 -35.66
CA ALA A 17 1.55 -21.44 -34.76
C ALA A 17 2.52 -20.22 -34.79
N ALA A 18 2.22 -19.20 -35.60
CA ALA A 18 3.09 -18.04 -35.80
C ALA A 18 2.52 -16.73 -35.20
N THR A 19 1.45 -16.80 -34.42
CA THR A 19 0.84 -15.59 -33.82
C THR A 19 0.87 -15.55 -32.28
N ASN A 20 1.67 -16.38 -31.64
CA ASN A 20 1.99 -16.17 -30.21
C ASN A 20 3.29 -15.38 -30.13
N ALA A 21 3.24 -14.09 -30.45
CA ALA A 21 4.25 -13.15 -30.00
C ALA A 21 4.03 -12.99 -28.50
N ASN A 22 4.95 -13.48 -27.69
CA ASN A 22 4.92 -13.41 -26.23
C ASN A 22 4.92 -11.95 -25.79
N ALA A 23 3.82 -11.46 -25.26
CA ALA A 23 3.67 -10.10 -24.72
C ALA A 23 3.95 -10.07 -23.22
N ALA A 24 4.29 -8.90 -22.67
CA ALA A 24 4.13 -8.67 -21.24
C ALA A 24 2.66 -8.78 -20.83
N LEU A 25 2.37 -9.00 -19.54
CA LEU A 25 0.98 -8.93 -19.05
C LEU A 25 0.49 -7.49 -18.93
N TYR A 26 1.37 -6.56 -18.62
CA TYR A 26 1.04 -5.16 -18.39
C TYR A 26 1.86 -4.21 -19.24
N LYS A 27 1.19 -3.17 -19.71
CA LYS A 27 1.79 -1.95 -20.23
C LYS A 27 1.94 -0.95 -19.10
N VAL A 28 3.10 -0.27 -19.02
CA VAL A 28 3.34 0.81 -18.05
C VAL A 28 3.08 2.16 -18.72
N VAL A 29 2.22 2.97 -18.13
CA VAL A 29 1.88 4.33 -18.59
C VAL A 29 2.22 5.32 -17.49
N GLU A 30 3.15 6.23 -17.75
CA GLU A 30 3.50 7.31 -16.83
C GLU A 30 2.38 8.36 -16.78
N VAL A 31 2.00 8.78 -15.57
CA VAL A 31 0.99 9.82 -15.34
C VAL A 31 1.67 11.02 -14.68
N THR A 32 1.76 12.11 -15.41
CA THR A 32 2.45 13.34 -15.00
C THR A 32 1.45 14.46 -14.74
N PRO A 33 1.39 15.03 -13.52
CA PRO A 33 0.56 16.20 -13.23
C PRO A 33 1.17 17.49 -13.82
N SER A 34 0.35 18.54 -13.90
CA SER A 34 0.84 19.89 -14.22
C SER A 34 1.49 20.60 -13.02
N ILE A 35 1.53 19.96 -11.85
CA ILE A 35 2.12 20.49 -10.62
C ILE A 35 3.62 20.71 -10.81
N THR A 36 4.05 21.97 -10.74
CA THR A 36 5.47 22.32 -10.90
C THR A 36 6.25 22.21 -9.59
N GLY A 37 7.52 21.81 -9.68
CA GLY A 37 8.46 21.82 -8.55
C GLY A 37 8.28 20.64 -7.58
N ALA A 38 7.57 19.59 -7.96
CA ALA A 38 7.54 18.35 -7.23
C ALA A 38 8.85 17.57 -7.45
N SER A 39 9.41 17.00 -6.38
CA SER A 39 10.60 16.14 -6.47
C SER A 39 10.24 14.67 -6.67
N GLU A 40 9.07 14.25 -6.17
CA GLU A 40 8.60 12.87 -6.23
C GLU A 40 7.10 12.86 -6.54
N ILE A 41 6.66 11.92 -7.37
CA ILE A 41 5.27 11.75 -7.80
C ILE A 41 4.85 10.30 -7.56
N TYR A 42 3.79 10.11 -6.80
CA TYR A 42 3.29 8.80 -6.37
C TYR A 42 1.92 8.52 -6.99
N GLY A 43 1.71 7.30 -7.50
CA GLY A 43 0.37 6.80 -7.81
C GLY A 43 -0.28 6.24 -6.54
N VAL A 44 -1.54 6.61 -6.25
CA VAL A 44 -2.16 6.28 -4.97
C VAL A 44 -3.52 5.60 -5.09
N ALA A 45 -4.31 5.92 -6.11
CA ALA A 45 -5.60 5.29 -6.32
C ALA A 45 -5.91 5.14 -7.81
N ILE A 46 -6.77 4.18 -8.16
CA ILE A 46 -7.30 3.99 -9.51
C ILE A 46 -8.83 4.08 -9.47
N GLN A 47 -9.43 4.67 -10.49
CA GLN A 47 -10.89 4.71 -10.62
C GLN A 47 -11.46 3.28 -10.58
N PRO A 48 -12.44 2.99 -9.71
CA PRO A 48 -13.15 1.71 -9.71
C PRO A 48 -13.79 1.43 -11.06
N GLY A 49 -13.86 0.17 -11.45
CA GLY A 49 -14.57 -0.23 -12.65
C GLY A 49 -14.18 -1.59 -13.20
N VAL A 50 -14.98 -2.03 -14.16
CA VAL A 50 -14.88 -3.34 -14.82
C VAL A 50 -14.56 -3.18 -16.31
N ALA A 51 -13.92 -4.18 -16.90
CA ALA A 51 -13.76 -4.25 -18.35
C ALA A 51 -15.04 -4.74 -19.03
N THR A 52 -15.34 -4.18 -20.20
CA THR A 52 -16.53 -4.55 -20.98
C THR A 52 -16.23 -4.74 -22.47
N ASP A 53 -17.05 -5.54 -23.14
CA ASP A 53 -17.09 -5.64 -24.60
C ASP A 53 -17.92 -4.52 -25.28
N GLY A 54 -18.43 -3.58 -24.47
CA GLY A 54 -19.38 -2.53 -24.85
C GLY A 54 -20.82 -2.84 -24.42
N THR A 55 -21.12 -4.07 -23.96
CA THR A 55 -22.43 -4.51 -23.51
C THR A 55 -22.36 -5.31 -22.20
N ASN A 56 -21.41 -6.22 -22.10
CA ASN A 56 -21.26 -7.15 -20.97
C ASN A 56 -19.93 -6.92 -20.25
N GLU A 57 -19.93 -7.19 -18.95
CA GLU A 57 -18.70 -7.30 -18.17
C GLU A 57 -17.90 -8.52 -18.59
N LEU A 58 -16.57 -8.37 -18.58
CA LEU A 58 -15.63 -9.41 -19.01
C LEU A 58 -14.92 -10.03 -17.81
N PRO A 59 -15.07 -11.35 -17.59
CA PRO A 59 -14.46 -12.03 -16.44
C PRO A 59 -12.93 -11.94 -16.36
N LEU A 60 -12.26 -11.90 -17.53
CA LEU A 60 -10.80 -11.73 -17.59
C LEU A 60 -10.36 -10.26 -17.42
N GLY A 61 -11.30 -9.34 -17.23
CA GLY A 61 -10.95 -7.93 -17.14
C GLY A 61 -10.36 -7.40 -18.43
N CYS A 62 -9.39 -6.50 -18.32
CA CYS A 62 -8.68 -5.96 -19.49
C CYS A 62 -7.72 -6.96 -20.16
N PHE A 63 -7.49 -8.13 -19.60
CA PHE A 63 -6.78 -9.24 -20.29
C PHE A 63 -7.64 -9.86 -21.38
N ASP A 64 -8.96 -9.71 -21.33
CA ASP A 64 -9.83 -10.26 -22.37
C ASP A 64 -9.60 -9.54 -23.72
N SER A 65 -9.47 -10.33 -24.77
CA SER A 65 -9.28 -9.82 -26.13
C SER A 65 -10.47 -9.00 -26.65
N LEU A 66 -11.66 -9.18 -26.08
CA LEU A 66 -12.87 -8.46 -26.42
C LEU A 66 -13.02 -7.11 -25.68
N ALA A 67 -12.17 -6.81 -24.70
CA ALA A 67 -12.27 -5.59 -23.93
C ALA A 67 -12.19 -4.34 -24.82
N THR A 68 -13.16 -3.42 -24.67
CA THR A 68 -13.24 -2.19 -25.46
C THR A 68 -12.88 -0.93 -24.68
N ASN A 69 -12.99 -0.97 -23.34
CA ASN A 69 -12.77 0.16 -22.44
C ASN A 69 -11.45 0.07 -21.64
N CYS A 70 -10.39 -0.49 -22.22
CA CYS A 70 -9.09 -0.67 -21.59
C CYS A 70 -7.99 0.10 -22.36
N THR A 71 -8.14 1.41 -22.43
CA THR A 71 -7.19 2.31 -23.10
C THR A 71 -6.38 3.11 -22.09
N ASP A 72 -5.33 3.81 -22.54
CA ASP A 72 -4.50 4.65 -21.67
C ASP A 72 -5.28 5.76 -20.95
N SER A 73 -6.39 6.21 -21.52
CA SER A 73 -7.25 7.26 -20.97
C SER A 73 -8.42 6.76 -20.12
N THR A 74 -8.66 5.44 -20.11
CA THR A 74 -9.71 4.84 -19.27
C THR A 74 -9.18 4.62 -17.86
N PHE A 75 -10.07 4.57 -16.87
CA PHE A 75 -9.74 4.37 -15.45
C PHE A 75 -8.68 5.36 -14.96
N LYS A 76 -9.15 6.52 -14.52
CA LYS A 76 -8.27 7.62 -14.08
C LYS A 76 -7.47 7.25 -12.84
N LEU A 77 -6.21 7.64 -12.84
CA LEU A 77 -5.32 7.54 -11.69
C LEU A 77 -5.41 8.81 -10.84
N ALA A 78 -5.44 8.65 -9.53
CA ALA A 78 -5.12 9.71 -8.59
C ALA A 78 -3.67 9.56 -8.11
N GLY A 79 -2.99 10.70 -7.97
CA GLY A 79 -1.59 10.73 -7.53
C GLY A 79 -1.32 11.86 -6.55
N GLU A 80 -0.12 11.81 -6.00
CA GLU A 80 0.39 12.78 -5.04
C GLU A 80 1.81 13.17 -5.35
N THR A 81 2.19 14.37 -4.94
CA THR A 81 3.57 14.85 -5.03
C THR A 81 4.15 15.05 -3.64
N ARG A 82 5.46 14.92 -3.53
CA ARG A 82 6.23 15.28 -2.34
C ARG A 82 7.43 16.14 -2.73
N ASN A 83 7.72 17.14 -1.89
CA ASN A 83 8.91 17.96 -2.04
C ASN A 83 10.04 17.49 -1.13
N THR A 84 9.69 16.91 0.02
CA THR A 84 10.62 16.37 1.01
C THR A 84 10.05 15.08 1.60
N VAL A 85 10.91 14.31 2.25
CA VAL A 85 10.51 13.11 2.99
C VAL A 85 9.41 13.47 3.99
N GLU A 86 8.33 12.73 3.97
CA GLU A 86 7.21 12.86 4.89
C GLU A 86 7.66 12.65 6.34
N GLY A 87 7.25 13.51 7.23
CA GLY A 87 7.54 13.37 8.67
C GLY A 87 6.69 12.25 9.27
N VAL A 88 5.45 12.58 9.63
CA VAL A 88 4.40 11.62 9.98
C VAL A 88 3.50 11.46 8.77
N SER A 89 3.00 10.26 8.53
CA SER A 89 2.13 9.98 7.38
C SER A 89 0.90 10.91 7.36
N TYR A 90 0.60 11.47 6.20
CA TYR A 90 -0.61 12.30 6.00
C TYR A 90 -1.90 11.48 6.18
N ARG A 91 -1.82 10.16 6.16
CA ARG A 91 -2.94 9.22 6.28
C ARG A 91 -3.18 8.75 7.71
N GLU A 92 -2.30 9.10 8.65
CA GLU A 92 -2.52 8.79 10.06
C GLU A 92 -3.65 9.64 10.63
N GLU A 93 -4.44 9.06 11.52
CA GLU A 93 -5.55 9.73 12.19
C GLU A 93 -5.04 10.82 13.13
N VAL A 94 -3.90 10.60 13.73
CA VAL A 94 -3.20 11.56 14.59
C VAL A 94 -1.69 11.44 14.39
N PRO A 95 -0.93 12.49 14.66
CA PRO A 95 0.52 12.45 14.59
C PRO A 95 1.12 11.70 15.78
N PHE A 96 1.12 10.37 15.76
CA PHE A 96 1.71 9.54 16.78
C PHE A 96 2.72 8.55 16.19
N ALA A 97 3.64 8.07 17.02
CA ALA A 97 4.47 6.94 16.65
C ALA A 97 3.60 5.69 16.61
N MET A 98 3.49 5.07 15.44
CA MET A 98 2.72 3.85 15.24
C MET A 98 3.45 2.67 15.85
N ASP A 99 3.58 2.67 17.15
CA ASP A 99 4.03 1.50 17.90
C ASP A 99 3.85 1.67 19.39
N ALA A 100 3.91 0.55 20.05
CA ALA A 100 3.97 0.24 21.45
C ALA A 100 3.53 1.30 22.47
N SER A 101 3.64 2.58 22.25
CA SER A 101 3.34 3.58 23.28
C SER A 101 2.46 4.75 22.85
N PHE A 102 1.85 4.76 21.69
CA PHE A 102 0.98 5.88 21.24
C PHE A 102 1.46 7.27 21.65
N GLY A 103 2.78 7.43 21.71
CA GLY A 103 3.39 8.69 22.07
C GLY A 103 3.26 9.68 20.92
N TYR A 104 2.88 10.92 21.24
CA TYR A 104 2.98 11.99 20.26
C TYR A 104 4.42 12.20 19.86
N ILE A 105 4.66 12.36 18.57
CA ILE A 105 5.95 12.81 18.06
C ILE A 105 6.04 14.31 18.28
N GLN A 106 6.79 14.73 19.28
CA GLN A 106 6.94 16.12 19.68
C GLN A 106 8.28 16.70 19.27
N GLU A 107 9.34 15.89 19.27
CA GLU A 107 10.70 16.34 19.05
C GLU A 107 11.52 15.36 18.20
N TYR A 108 12.76 15.72 17.91
CA TYR A 108 13.69 14.93 17.09
C TYR A 108 13.96 13.54 17.70
N ASP A 109 14.14 13.50 19.01
CA ASP A 109 14.49 12.26 19.72
C ASP A 109 13.38 11.20 19.65
N ASP A 110 12.12 11.61 19.46
CA ASP A 110 11.00 10.67 19.28
C ASP A 110 11.14 9.90 17.97
N PHE A 111 11.51 10.57 16.87
CA PHE A 111 11.80 9.91 15.61
C PHE A 111 13.02 9.00 15.70
N GLU A 112 14.08 9.44 16.35
CA GLU A 112 15.30 8.66 16.51
C GLU A 112 15.05 7.40 17.35
N ASN A 113 14.35 7.54 18.47
CA ASN A 113 13.96 6.44 19.34
C ASN A 113 13.05 5.42 18.61
N TYR A 114 12.05 5.92 17.85
CA TYR A 114 11.20 5.06 17.03
C TYR A 114 12.02 4.25 16.03
N CYS A 115 12.94 4.89 15.33
CA CYS A 115 13.80 4.23 14.35
C CYS A 115 14.68 3.14 15.00
N TYR A 116 15.32 3.42 16.13
CA TYR A 116 16.18 2.46 16.81
C TYR A 116 15.41 1.33 17.49
N ARG A 117 14.30 1.64 18.13
CA ARG A 117 13.56 0.67 18.95
C ARG A 117 12.56 -0.12 18.15
N GLU A 118 11.83 0.57 17.25
CA GLU A 118 10.68 -0.01 16.57
C GLU A 118 11.00 -0.46 15.15
N LEU A 119 11.79 0.31 14.37
CA LEU A 119 12.22 -0.13 13.04
C LEU A 119 13.48 -1.00 13.08
N ARG A 120 14.28 -0.89 14.15
CA ARG A 120 15.53 -1.63 14.35
C ARG A 120 16.58 -1.35 13.28
N TYR A 121 16.58 -0.13 12.75
CA TYR A 121 17.64 0.31 11.85
C TYR A 121 18.95 0.45 12.62
N SER A 122 20.07 0.28 11.92
CA SER A 122 21.40 0.37 12.53
C SER A 122 21.91 1.81 12.64
N THR A 123 21.35 2.73 11.85
CA THR A 123 21.70 4.16 11.82
C THR A 123 20.42 4.97 11.67
N CYS A 124 20.08 5.78 12.66
CA CYS A 124 18.78 6.48 12.72
C CYS A 124 18.88 8.00 12.66
N GLU A 125 20.04 8.59 12.89
CA GLU A 125 20.21 10.05 12.92
C GLU A 125 19.80 10.72 11.61
N SER A 126 20.22 10.15 10.47
CA SER A 126 19.86 10.69 9.14
C SER A 126 18.38 10.44 8.82
N TRP A 127 17.82 9.31 9.26
CA TRP A 127 16.41 8.98 9.11
C TRP A 127 15.51 9.94 9.90
N ALA A 128 15.83 10.15 11.18
CA ALA A 128 15.10 11.03 12.09
C ALA A 128 15.20 12.50 11.65
N SER A 129 16.40 12.96 11.30
CA SER A 129 16.64 14.36 10.93
C SER A 129 15.80 14.81 9.74
N LYS A 130 15.67 13.99 8.70
CA LYS A 130 14.85 14.32 7.52
C LYS A 130 13.37 14.44 7.89
N ARG A 131 12.84 13.48 8.66
CA ARG A 131 11.43 13.45 9.07
C ARG A 131 11.08 14.57 10.03
N TRP A 132 11.92 14.78 11.04
CA TRP A 132 11.75 15.88 11.97
C TRP A 132 11.77 17.24 11.26
N SER A 133 12.70 17.44 10.32
CA SER A 133 12.78 18.68 9.55
C SER A 133 11.46 19.01 8.83
N THR A 134 10.80 18.01 8.25
CA THR A 134 9.51 18.21 7.60
C THR A 134 8.38 18.39 8.61
N TRP A 135 8.30 17.52 9.60
CA TRP A 135 7.25 17.55 10.62
C TRP A 135 7.25 18.87 11.42
N SER A 136 8.42 19.32 11.86
CA SER A 136 8.53 20.58 12.59
C SER A 136 8.13 21.80 11.73
N LYS A 137 8.42 21.80 10.44
CA LYS A 137 7.98 22.86 9.54
C LYS A 137 6.46 22.88 9.40
N GLU A 138 5.85 21.74 9.11
CA GLU A 138 4.40 21.62 8.96
C GLU A 138 3.65 22.05 10.21
N ARG A 139 4.14 21.69 11.40
CA ARG A 139 3.52 22.12 12.68
C ARG A 139 3.64 23.62 12.96
N ASN A 140 4.73 24.24 12.56
CA ASN A 140 4.99 25.66 12.82
C ASN A 140 4.52 26.59 11.71
N ASP A 141 4.28 26.08 10.52
CA ASP A 141 3.85 26.84 9.36
C ASP A 141 2.83 26.05 8.53
N LEU A 142 1.55 26.24 8.80
CA LEU A 142 0.44 25.58 8.09
C LEU A 142 0.38 25.96 6.60
N SER A 143 1.12 26.97 6.16
CA SER A 143 1.27 27.31 4.73
C SER A 143 2.36 26.51 4.03
N TYR A 144 3.17 25.74 4.78
CA TYR A 144 4.19 24.88 4.20
C TYR A 144 3.55 23.71 3.46
N LEU A 145 3.75 23.65 2.15
CA LEU A 145 3.19 22.62 1.28
C LEU A 145 4.25 21.57 0.95
N ASN A 146 4.00 20.35 1.39
CA ASN A 146 4.81 19.19 1.06
C ASN A 146 4.05 18.16 0.21
N ALA A 147 2.75 17.98 0.47
CA ALA A 147 1.89 17.03 -0.21
C ALA A 147 0.83 17.74 -1.05
N LYS A 148 0.85 17.53 -2.35
CA LYS A 148 -0.18 18.01 -3.27
C LYS A 148 -0.75 16.85 -4.04
N ALA A 149 -2.08 16.74 -4.08
CA ALA A 149 -2.74 15.66 -4.80
C ALA A 149 -3.23 16.10 -6.17
N PHE A 150 -3.41 15.15 -7.06
CA PHE A 150 -3.97 15.37 -8.41
C PHE A 150 -4.78 14.16 -8.88
N ILE A 151 -5.63 14.41 -9.85
CA ILE A 151 -6.32 13.37 -10.65
C ILE A 151 -5.85 13.51 -12.08
N GLU A 152 -5.55 12.40 -12.73
CA GLU A 152 -5.18 12.33 -14.15
C GLU A 152 -6.18 13.07 -15.02
N ASP A 153 -5.69 14.05 -15.82
CA ASP A 153 -6.50 14.93 -16.68
C ASP A 153 -7.60 15.73 -15.95
N GLY A 154 -7.47 15.94 -14.64
CA GLY A 154 -8.51 16.53 -13.80
C GLY A 154 -8.03 17.56 -12.80
N ILE A 155 -8.49 17.42 -11.57
CA ILE A 155 -8.30 18.39 -10.49
C ILE A 155 -6.89 18.29 -9.90
N GLU A 156 -6.31 19.43 -9.54
CA GLU A 156 -5.07 19.56 -8.77
C GLU A 156 -5.30 20.34 -7.48
N PHE A 157 -4.78 19.79 -6.37
CA PHE A 157 -4.86 20.42 -5.05
C PHE A 157 -3.53 21.12 -4.74
N ASN A 158 -3.43 22.39 -5.11
CA ASN A 158 -2.18 23.17 -5.07
C ASN A 158 -2.03 24.08 -3.84
N SER A 159 -3.09 24.27 -3.04
CA SER A 159 -3.16 25.30 -2.01
C SER A 159 -3.06 24.79 -0.57
N THR A 160 -3.24 23.49 -0.35
CA THR A 160 -3.20 22.86 0.97
C THR A 160 -2.53 21.49 0.87
N ASN A 161 -1.89 21.04 1.96
CA ASN A 161 -1.44 19.64 2.06
C ASN A 161 -2.65 18.73 1.90
N THR A 162 -2.59 17.85 0.90
CA THR A 162 -3.71 17.02 0.48
C THR A 162 -3.22 15.65 0.04
N VAL A 163 -3.91 14.60 0.49
CA VAL A 163 -3.72 13.21 0.05
C VAL A 163 -5.05 12.61 -0.39
N ILE A 164 -5.00 11.75 -1.40
CA ILE A 164 -6.16 11.00 -1.90
C ILE A 164 -5.99 9.54 -1.47
N ASN A 165 -7.02 8.97 -0.85
CA ASN A 165 -7.05 7.58 -0.41
C ASN A 165 -7.71 6.67 -1.44
N SER A 166 -8.78 7.16 -2.10
CA SER A 166 -9.50 6.45 -3.15
C SER A 166 -10.19 7.41 -4.12
N LEU A 167 -10.72 6.88 -5.21
CA LEU A 167 -11.64 7.55 -6.11
C LEU A 167 -13.00 6.86 -6.05
N ASP A 168 -14.08 7.61 -6.27
CA ASP A 168 -15.37 7.01 -6.55
C ASP A 168 -15.52 6.65 -8.05
N GLU A 169 -16.63 6.00 -8.43
CA GLU A 169 -16.91 5.62 -9.82
C GLU A 169 -16.94 6.82 -10.79
N ASN A 170 -17.26 8.02 -10.28
CA ASN A 170 -17.34 9.27 -11.03
C ASN A 170 -16.02 10.07 -11.01
N VAL A 171 -14.93 9.46 -10.54
CA VAL A 171 -13.60 10.09 -10.42
C VAL A 171 -13.55 11.22 -9.39
N ASN A 172 -14.51 11.28 -8.45
CA ASN A 172 -14.40 12.22 -7.35
C ASN A 172 -13.36 11.74 -6.34
N PRO A 173 -12.46 12.63 -5.87
CA PRO A 173 -11.44 12.27 -4.89
C PRO A 173 -12.04 12.07 -3.49
N ILE A 174 -11.54 11.07 -2.80
CA ILE A 174 -11.81 10.79 -1.40
C ILE A 174 -10.49 10.77 -0.67
N GLY A 175 -10.37 11.54 0.41
CA GLY A 175 -9.09 11.68 1.08
C GLY A 175 -9.10 12.64 2.26
N ILE A 176 -7.95 13.27 2.49
CA ILE A 176 -7.67 14.09 3.66
C ILE A 176 -6.93 15.35 3.22
N LYS A 177 -7.32 16.49 3.77
CA LYS A 177 -6.62 17.77 3.57
C LYS A 177 -6.50 18.57 4.85
N SER A 178 -5.55 19.50 4.87
CA SER A 178 -5.55 20.60 5.85
C SER A 178 -6.59 21.65 5.47
N ASN A 179 -7.30 22.20 6.45
CA ASN A 179 -8.20 23.34 6.25
C ASN A 179 -7.52 24.69 6.55
N GLY A 180 -6.22 24.68 6.84
CA GLY A 180 -5.44 25.87 7.18
C GLY A 180 -5.45 26.23 8.67
N SER A 181 -6.26 25.58 9.51
CA SER A 181 -6.24 25.74 10.97
C SER A 181 -5.49 24.63 11.69
N ASP A 182 -5.43 23.45 11.09
CA ASP A 182 -4.67 22.31 11.57
C ASP A 182 -4.25 21.40 10.40
N LEU A 183 -3.39 20.43 10.68
CA LEU A 183 -2.93 19.43 9.73
C LEU A 183 -3.93 18.27 9.67
N ARG A 184 -4.14 17.69 8.47
CA ARG A 184 -4.87 16.42 8.28
C ARG A 184 -6.27 16.37 8.90
N ASN A 185 -6.97 17.48 8.92
CA ASN A 185 -8.15 17.62 9.77
C ASN A 185 -9.49 17.62 9.01
N THR A 186 -9.47 17.54 7.69
CA THR A 186 -10.71 17.65 6.91
C THR A 186 -10.79 16.57 5.85
N ALA A 187 -11.89 15.82 5.86
CA ALA A 187 -12.19 14.86 4.83
C ALA A 187 -12.44 15.53 3.48
N ILE A 188 -11.94 14.93 2.41
CA ILE A 188 -12.36 15.20 1.03
C ILE A 188 -13.34 14.11 0.65
N VAL A 189 -14.58 14.48 0.44
CA VAL A 189 -15.68 13.59 0.04
C VAL A 189 -16.75 14.40 -0.67
N THR A 190 -17.61 13.74 -1.41
CA THR A 190 -18.79 14.36 -2.04
C THR A 190 -19.79 14.84 -0.99
N THR A 191 -19.98 14.08 0.09
CA THR A 191 -20.89 14.40 1.19
C THR A 191 -20.14 14.38 2.50
N ALA A 192 -19.97 15.54 3.13
CA ALA A 192 -19.35 15.65 4.45
C ALA A 192 -20.23 15.02 5.54
N PRO A 193 -19.65 14.54 6.66
CA PRO A 193 -20.44 14.03 7.77
C PRO A 193 -21.46 15.05 8.28
N PRO A 194 -22.75 14.70 8.43
CA PRO A 194 -23.81 15.62 8.86
C PRO A 194 -23.59 16.22 10.26
N SER A 195 -22.84 15.52 11.11
CA SER A 195 -22.52 15.98 12.47
C SER A 195 -21.03 15.71 12.75
N ASP A 196 -20.23 16.75 12.71
CA ASP A 196 -18.81 16.65 13.05
C ASP A 196 -18.49 17.07 14.50
N ASN A 197 -19.45 17.62 15.24
CA ASN A 197 -19.29 18.11 16.62
C ASN A 197 -18.01 18.93 16.85
N GLY A 198 -17.49 19.60 15.82
CA GLY A 198 -16.21 20.29 15.84
C GLY A 198 -14.99 19.37 15.83
N SER A 199 -15.20 18.11 15.48
CA SER A 199 -14.17 17.09 15.37
C SER A 199 -13.49 17.11 14.02
N GLU A 200 -12.28 16.58 13.96
CA GLU A 200 -11.59 16.37 12.70
C GLU A 200 -12.11 15.13 11.99
N THR A 201 -12.22 15.20 10.67
CA THR A 201 -12.77 14.12 9.85
C THR A 201 -11.75 13.67 8.80
N ARG A 202 -11.70 12.38 8.52
CA ARG A 202 -10.87 11.77 7.50
C ARG A 202 -11.68 10.77 6.70
N ALA A 203 -11.60 10.81 5.37
CA ALA A 203 -12.29 9.88 4.50
C ALA A 203 -11.30 8.89 3.85
N TRP A 204 -11.69 7.63 3.84
CA TRP A 204 -10.92 6.57 3.18
C TRP A 204 -11.56 6.08 1.91
N GLY A 205 -12.88 6.03 1.85
CA GLY A 205 -13.59 5.59 0.68
C GLY A 205 -15.09 5.86 0.75
N SER A 206 -15.79 5.42 -0.28
CA SER A 206 -17.24 5.42 -0.35
C SER A 206 -17.76 4.12 -0.96
N LEU A 207 -18.97 3.75 -0.61
CA LEU A 207 -19.71 2.60 -1.14
C LEU A 207 -21.12 3.02 -1.52
N ILE A 208 -21.58 2.66 -2.72
CA ILE A 208 -22.94 2.89 -3.17
C ILE A 208 -23.75 1.61 -2.94
N VAL A 209 -24.83 1.71 -2.17
CA VAL A 209 -25.78 0.62 -1.97
C VAL A 209 -27.17 1.10 -2.37
N GLY A 210 -27.69 0.55 -3.44
CA GLY A 210 -28.93 1.05 -4.07
C GLY A 210 -28.74 2.46 -4.61
N SER A 211 -29.38 3.46 -3.99
CA SER A 211 -29.26 4.89 -4.35
C SER A 211 -28.52 5.72 -3.31
N THR A 212 -28.04 5.09 -2.23
CA THR A 212 -27.40 5.79 -1.11
C THR A 212 -25.89 5.62 -1.20
N THR A 213 -25.17 6.73 -1.05
CA THR A 213 -23.71 6.74 -0.94
C THR A 213 -23.32 6.77 0.52
N TYR A 214 -22.59 5.75 0.96
CA TYR A 214 -22.00 5.65 2.29
C TYR A 214 -20.52 5.99 2.20
N ASN A 215 -20.11 7.01 2.94
CA ASN A 215 -18.69 7.37 3.09
C ASN A 215 -18.17 6.80 4.40
N PHE A 216 -16.89 6.48 4.45
CA PHE A 216 -16.28 5.90 5.64
C PHE A 216 -14.86 6.41 5.86
N GLY A 217 -14.44 6.30 7.12
CA GLY A 217 -13.12 6.77 7.55
C GLY A 217 -13.00 6.85 9.06
N SER A 218 -12.59 8.01 9.57
CA SER A 218 -12.49 8.29 11.00
C SER A 218 -12.97 9.69 11.37
N ILE A 219 -13.39 9.82 12.63
CA ILE A 219 -13.70 11.09 13.28
C ILE A 219 -12.84 11.19 14.52
N SER A 220 -12.08 12.30 14.67
CA SER A 220 -11.17 12.54 15.78
C SER A 220 -11.72 13.61 16.69
N THR A 221 -11.56 13.40 18.01
CA THR A 221 -11.94 14.36 19.04
C THR A 221 -10.68 14.90 19.73
N ASN A 222 -10.58 16.23 19.81
CA ASN A 222 -9.52 16.92 20.51
C ASN A 222 -9.70 16.76 22.03
N GLN A 223 -8.61 16.53 22.72
CA GLN A 223 -8.50 16.49 24.17
C GLN A 223 -7.26 17.28 24.59
N THR A 224 -7.11 17.52 25.87
CA THR A 224 -5.94 18.21 26.43
C THR A 224 -5.37 17.35 27.55
N ASN A 225 -4.08 17.09 27.51
CA ASN A 225 -3.30 16.49 28.57
C ASN A 225 -2.09 17.37 28.91
N ASP A 226 -1.15 16.85 29.71
CA ASP A 226 0.06 17.58 30.12
C ASP A 226 0.97 17.94 28.93
N ASP A 227 0.86 17.22 27.79
CA ASP A 227 1.60 17.46 26.56
C ASP A 227 0.90 18.45 25.61
N GLY A 228 -0.29 18.94 25.96
CA GLY A 228 -1.07 19.90 25.18
C GLY A 228 -2.29 19.30 24.51
N ALA A 229 -2.59 19.74 23.28
CA ALA A 229 -3.71 19.26 22.50
C ALA A 229 -3.40 17.88 21.90
N VAL A 230 -4.25 16.91 22.16
CA VAL A 230 -4.12 15.51 21.76
C VAL A 230 -5.44 15.02 21.16
N PHE A 231 -5.41 13.98 20.35
CA PHE A 231 -6.58 13.48 19.63
C PHE A 231 -6.79 12.00 19.88
N SER A 232 -8.05 11.62 20.11
CA SER A 232 -8.53 10.25 19.93
C SER A 232 -9.35 10.15 18.66
N SER A 233 -9.36 8.99 17.99
CA SER A 233 -10.16 8.77 16.80
C SER A 233 -11.06 7.54 16.92
N LYS A 234 -12.19 7.57 16.21
CA LYS A 234 -13.08 6.41 16.05
C LYS A 234 -13.28 6.12 14.58
N ALA A 235 -13.39 4.85 14.23
CA ALA A 235 -13.93 4.43 12.96
C ALA A 235 -15.34 5.02 12.76
N ALA A 236 -15.64 5.51 11.58
CA ALA A 236 -16.91 6.17 11.27
C ALA A 236 -17.41 5.82 9.87
N ILE A 237 -18.73 5.80 9.73
CA ILE A 237 -19.47 5.69 8.48
C ILE A 237 -20.57 6.73 8.47
N TRP A 238 -20.85 7.34 7.32
CA TRP A 238 -21.92 8.34 7.19
C TRP A 238 -22.54 8.37 5.80
N ASP A 239 -23.78 8.78 5.73
CA ASP A 239 -24.51 9.15 4.54
C ASP A 239 -24.83 10.67 4.54
N ASP A 240 -25.83 11.12 3.81
CA ASP A 240 -26.25 12.53 3.77
C ASP A 240 -27.10 12.96 4.99
N VAL A 241 -27.52 12.02 5.84
CA VAL A 241 -28.42 12.25 6.98
C VAL A 241 -27.77 11.86 8.31
N THR A 242 -27.06 10.74 8.34
CA THR A 242 -26.62 10.07 9.57
C THR A 242 -25.11 9.87 9.59
N THR A 243 -24.47 10.19 10.72
CA THR A 243 -23.11 9.79 11.04
C THR A 243 -23.12 8.76 12.17
N LYS A 244 -22.39 7.66 11.98
CA LYS A 244 -22.22 6.60 12.95
C LYS A 244 -20.77 6.42 13.31
N GLU A 245 -20.41 6.76 14.54
CA GLU A 245 -19.11 6.42 15.13
C GLU A 245 -19.15 5.02 15.72
N ILE A 246 -18.09 4.23 15.51
CA ILE A 246 -17.95 2.88 16.06
C ILE A 246 -17.07 2.95 17.31
N ASN A 247 -17.60 2.49 18.43
CA ASN A 247 -16.92 2.55 19.72
C ASN A 247 -15.68 1.65 19.75
N TRP A 248 -14.71 2.04 20.58
CA TRP A 248 -13.55 1.20 20.87
C TRP A 248 -13.97 -0.08 21.61
N ILE A 249 -13.26 -1.18 21.34
CA ILE A 249 -13.48 -2.45 22.06
C ILE A 249 -13.16 -2.28 23.53
N ARG A 250 -12.13 -1.52 23.86
CA ARG A 250 -11.72 -1.29 25.25
C ARG A 250 -12.81 -0.68 26.13
N GLY A 251 -13.84 -0.08 25.53
CA GLY A 251 -14.87 0.64 26.29
C GLY A 251 -14.32 1.82 27.10
N GLY A 252 -15.17 2.68 27.57
CA GLY A 252 -14.77 3.74 28.52
C GLY A 252 -14.04 4.92 27.90
N ASN A 253 -12.99 5.41 28.56
CA ASN A 253 -12.36 6.69 28.27
C ASN A 253 -11.48 6.65 27.03
N ALA A 254 -11.47 7.74 26.28
CA ALA A 254 -10.59 7.95 25.14
C ALA A 254 -9.10 7.96 25.54
N GLN A 255 -8.79 8.33 26.78
CA GLN A 255 -7.45 8.39 27.32
C GLN A 255 -7.31 7.43 28.51
N GLN A 256 -6.17 6.75 28.59
CA GLN A 256 -5.76 5.92 29.73
C GLN A 256 -4.29 6.21 30.02
N GLY A 257 -4.01 6.92 31.11
CA GLY A 257 -2.68 7.48 31.36
C GLY A 257 -2.32 8.48 30.26
N GLU A 258 -1.20 8.29 29.61
CA GLU A 258 -0.72 9.09 28.47
C GLU A 258 -1.24 8.57 27.12
N TYR A 259 -1.92 7.41 27.08
CA TYR A 259 -2.31 6.71 25.86
C TYR A 259 -3.71 7.09 25.41
N LEU A 260 -3.89 7.21 24.12
CA LEU A 260 -5.11 7.63 23.44
C LEU A 260 -5.68 6.52 22.58
N ALA A 261 -6.97 6.30 22.69
CA ALA A 261 -7.66 5.33 21.86
C ALA A 261 -7.79 5.82 20.41
N GLN A 262 -7.54 4.92 19.47
CA GLN A 262 -7.58 5.16 18.04
C GLN A 262 -8.47 4.14 17.33
N GLY A 263 -9.12 4.54 16.25
CA GLY A 263 -9.89 3.68 15.39
C GLY A 263 -10.12 4.32 14.02
N SER A 264 -10.13 3.51 12.97
CA SER A 264 -10.37 3.98 11.60
C SER A 264 -11.01 2.87 10.78
N MET A 265 -11.95 3.22 9.91
CA MET A 265 -12.49 2.35 8.88
C MET A 265 -11.75 2.63 7.57
N ARG A 266 -11.09 1.62 7.01
CA ARG A 266 -10.23 1.74 5.83
C ARG A 266 -10.92 1.32 4.55
N SER A 267 -11.84 0.35 4.65
CA SER A 267 -12.66 -0.12 3.52
C SER A 267 -14.00 -0.65 4.00
N LEU A 268 -14.95 -0.81 3.09
CA LEU A 268 -16.33 -1.19 3.37
C LEU A 268 -16.90 -2.00 2.21
N THR A 269 -17.62 -3.07 2.54
CA THR A 269 -18.44 -3.82 1.59
C THR A 269 -19.76 -4.23 2.22
N VAL A 270 -20.64 -4.82 1.43
CA VAL A 270 -21.86 -5.50 1.91
C VAL A 270 -21.72 -7.00 1.72
N GLY A 271 -22.33 -7.74 2.61
CA GLY A 271 -22.34 -9.20 2.54
C GLY A 271 -23.50 -9.77 3.37
N PRO A 272 -23.72 -11.09 3.33
CA PRO A 272 -24.79 -11.73 4.10
C PRO A 272 -24.52 -11.59 5.61
N GLU A 273 -25.58 -11.49 6.40
CA GLU A 273 -25.48 -11.47 7.87
C GLU A 273 -24.82 -12.74 8.40
N SER A 274 -25.14 -13.89 7.79
CA SER A 274 -24.45 -15.17 8.03
C SER A 274 -24.71 -16.13 6.88
N ASP A 275 -24.03 -17.29 6.85
CA ASP A 275 -24.27 -18.35 5.87
C ASP A 275 -25.73 -18.82 5.80
N THR A 276 -26.50 -18.65 6.88
CA THR A 276 -27.89 -19.05 6.99
C THR A 276 -28.91 -17.90 6.90
N VAL A 277 -28.43 -16.64 6.99
CA VAL A 277 -29.23 -15.42 6.93
C VAL A 277 -28.73 -14.55 5.79
N PRO A 278 -29.41 -14.57 4.61
CA PRO A 278 -28.93 -13.88 3.42
C PRO A 278 -29.21 -12.37 3.43
N THR A 279 -29.77 -11.81 4.52
CA THR A 279 -29.94 -10.36 4.66
C THR A 279 -28.60 -9.67 4.57
N GLU A 280 -28.51 -8.68 3.70
CA GLU A 280 -27.27 -7.90 3.54
C GLU A 280 -27.05 -6.96 4.72
N VAL A 281 -25.78 -6.90 5.15
CA VAL A 281 -25.28 -6.01 6.21
C VAL A 281 -23.95 -5.43 5.79
N PHE A 282 -23.50 -4.36 6.46
CA PHE A 282 -22.17 -3.81 6.23
C PHE A 282 -21.07 -4.63 6.90
N TYR A 283 -19.98 -4.78 6.18
CA TYR A 283 -18.68 -5.24 6.67
C TYR A 283 -17.64 -4.15 6.42
N GLY A 284 -17.38 -3.34 7.44
CA GLY A 284 -16.25 -2.40 7.43
C GLY A 284 -15.00 -3.06 7.97
N VAL A 285 -13.84 -2.62 7.50
CA VAL A 285 -12.54 -3.11 7.95
C VAL A 285 -11.60 -1.96 8.30
N GLY A 286 -10.64 -2.22 9.18
CA GLY A 286 -9.68 -1.22 9.60
C GLY A 286 -8.95 -1.63 10.87
N TYR A 287 -8.90 -0.76 11.86
CA TYR A 287 -8.36 -1.05 13.18
C TYR A 287 -9.17 -0.40 14.31
N ASN A 288 -9.02 -0.94 15.49
CA ASN A 288 -9.67 -0.46 16.71
C ASN A 288 -8.77 -0.71 17.93
N THR A 289 -8.83 0.16 18.93
CA THR A 289 -8.08 0.01 20.16
C THR A 289 -8.79 -0.91 21.14
N GLU A 290 -8.04 -1.86 21.70
CA GLU A 290 -8.47 -2.69 22.83
C GLU A 290 -7.76 -2.29 24.13
N ASP A 291 -8.20 -2.87 25.25
CA ASP A 291 -7.45 -2.80 26.49
C ASP A 291 -6.18 -3.64 26.36
N GLY A 292 -5.04 -2.99 26.26
CA GLY A 292 -3.76 -3.65 26.36
C GLY A 292 -3.55 -4.20 27.77
N ASN A 293 -2.84 -5.31 27.88
CA ASN A 293 -2.30 -5.74 29.15
C ASN A 293 -0.93 -5.09 29.29
N GLY A 294 -0.73 -4.30 30.33
CA GLY A 294 0.47 -3.51 30.55
C GLY A 294 0.30 -2.06 30.09
N ASP A 295 1.37 -1.46 29.62
CA ASP A 295 1.43 -0.04 29.27
C ASP A 295 1.01 0.26 27.82
N LEU A 296 0.55 -0.74 27.06
CA LEU A 296 0.34 -0.65 25.63
C LEU A 296 -1.15 -0.59 25.27
N GLN A 297 -1.48 0.38 24.41
CA GLN A 297 -2.79 0.51 23.77
C GLN A 297 -2.65 -0.04 22.36
N ASP A 298 -2.94 -1.31 22.16
CA ASP A 298 -2.78 -1.92 20.85
C ASP A 298 -3.84 -1.46 19.86
N MET A 299 -3.43 -1.00 18.71
CA MET A 299 -4.29 -0.88 17.54
C MET A 299 -4.33 -2.23 16.82
N ASN A 300 -5.49 -2.88 16.85
CA ASN A 300 -5.64 -4.19 16.26
C ASN A 300 -6.54 -4.18 15.03
N ALA A 301 -6.09 -4.88 14.00
CA ALA A 301 -6.87 -5.18 12.81
C ALA A 301 -8.26 -5.68 13.20
N SER A 302 -9.29 -5.03 12.69
CA SER A 302 -10.67 -5.23 13.12
C SER A 302 -11.65 -5.25 11.95
N ILE A 303 -12.70 -6.06 12.12
CA ILE A 303 -13.87 -6.08 11.26
C ILE A 303 -15.02 -5.40 12.02
N PHE A 304 -15.69 -4.46 11.37
CA PHE A 304 -16.84 -3.73 11.88
C PHE A 304 -18.09 -4.23 11.16
N LYS A 305 -18.91 -5.00 11.82
CA LYS A 305 -20.13 -5.58 11.23
C LYS A 305 -21.37 -4.91 11.77
N SER A 306 -22.27 -4.48 10.88
CA SER A 306 -23.60 -4.01 11.25
C SER A 306 -24.60 -5.16 11.32
N ASP A 307 -25.79 -4.88 11.90
CA ASP A 307 -26.97 -5.75 11.85
C ASP A 307 -28.00 -5.25 10.83
N SER A 308 -27.75 -4.14 10.15
CA SER A 308 -28.64 -3.51 9.18
C SER A 308 -27.89 -2.58 8.24
N LEU A 309 -28.43 -2.35 7.04
CA LEU A 309 -27.98 -1.30 6.11
C LEU A 309 -28.55 0.10 6.44
N ASP A 310 -29.50 0.21 7.35
CA ASP A 310 -30.03 1.49 7.84
C ASP A 310 -29.16 2.03 8.97
N LEU A 311 -28.30 3.02 8.66
CA LEU A 311 -27.37 3.60 9.63
C LEU A 311 -28.08 4.18 10.87
N SER A 312 -29.30 4.68 10.73
CA SER A 312 -30.03 5.31 11.83
C SER A 312 -30.36 4.33 12.95
N SER A 313 -30.60 3.09 12.61
CA SER A 313 -31.01 2.01 13.53
C SER A 313 -29.91 0.95 13.73
N ALA A 314 -28.90 0.90 12.88
CA ALA A 314 -27.87 -0.14 12.90
C ALA A 314 -27.08 -0.19 14.20
N SER A 315 -26.95 -1.39 14.75
CA SER A 315 -25.99 -1.72 15.80
C SER A 315 -24.72 -2.31 15.17
N TRP A 316 -23.57 -1.99 15.76
CA TRP A 316 -22.28 -2.41 15.23
C TRP A 316 -21.54 -3.31 16.21
N THR A 317 -20.97 -4.37 15.69
CA THR A 317 -20.10 -5.28 16.43
C THR A 317 -18.70 -5.20 15.84
N THR A 318 -17.70 -4.98 16.69
CA THR A 318 -16.28 -5.02 16.31
C THR A 318 -15.70 -6.37 16.69
N THR A 319 -15.13 -7.06 15.70
CA THR A 319 -14.39 -8.33 15.90
C THR A 319 -12.94 -8.14 15.49
N GLN A 320 -12.02 -8.42 16.41
CA GLN A 320 -10.60 -8.39 16.09
C GLN A 320 -10.23 -9.56 15.19
N VAL A 321 -9.31 -9.32 14.26
CA VAL A 321 -8.73 -10.37 13.43
C VAL A 321 -7.81 -11.22 14.29
N SER A 322 -8.09 -12.51 14.39
CA SER A 322 -7.25 -13.44 15.14
C SER A 322 -5.89 -13.65 14.45
N ASN A 323 -4.89 -14.07 15.21
CA ASN A 323 -3.50 -14.35 14.76
C ASN A 323 -2.64 -13.12 14.37
N VAL A 324 -3.16 -11.89 14.42
CA VAL A 324 -2.34 -10.68 14.19
C VAL A 324 -1.58 -10.25 15.43
N ARG A 325 -2.08 -10.57 16.61
CA ARG A 325 -1.39 -10.38 17.89
C ARG A 325 -1.04 -11.76 18.46
N VAL A 326 0.24 -12.11 18.43
CA VAL A 326 0.72 -13.39 18.95
C VAL A 326 1.72 -13.10 20.06
N ASN A 327 1.37 -13.45 21.29
CA ASN A 327 2.28 -13.35 22.41
C ASN A 327 3.53 -14.22 22.19
N SER A 328 4.69 -13.63 22.39
CA SER A 328 5.98 -14.31 22.19
C SER A 328 6.51 -14.98 23.47
N GLY A 329 5.95 -14.66 24.63
CA GLY A 329 6.40 -15.11 25.94
C GLY A 329 5.29 -15.31 26.95
N SER A 330 5.66 -15.31 28.21
CA SER A 330 4.74 -15.49 29.34
C SER A 330 4.13 -14.19 29.86
N SER A 331 4.61 -13.03 29.42
CA SER A 331 4.06 -11.72 29.76
C SER A 331 3.27 -11.14 28.57
N ASN A 332 2.29 -10.31 28.89
CA ASN A 332 1.40 -9.71 27.88
C ASN A 332 2.07 -8.58 27.09
N ASP A 333 3.23 -8.11 27.56
CA ASP A 333 4.00 -7.03 26.91
C ASP A 333 4.84 -7.53 25.71
N ASP A 334 4.97 -8.84 25.55
CA ASP A 334 5.81 -9.46 24.51
C ASP A 334 4.98 -9.85 23.28
N ALA A 335 4.06 -9.04 22.82
CA ALA A 335 3.34 -9.31 21.58
C ALA A 335 4.31 -9.36 20.41
N ARG A 336 4.11 -10.33 19.51
CA ARG A 336 4.93 -10.48 18.29
C ARG A 336 4.70 -9.33 17.32
N TYR A 337 3.49 -8.81 17.28
CA TYR A 337 3.07 -7.67 16.47
C TYR A 337 2.48 -6.61 17.41
N SER A 338 2.95 -5.38 17.29
CA SER A 338 2.51 -4.26 18.15
C SER A 338 1.26 -3.59 17.63
N ASN A 339 1.15 -3.41 16.32
CA ASN A 339 0.00 -2.80 15.66
C ASN A 339 -0.40 -3.61 14.42
N SER A 340 -1.67 -3.54 14.05
CA SER A 340 -2.16 -4.16 12.83
C SER A 340 -3.37 -3.42 12.26
N VAL A 341 -3.59 -3.54 10.96
CA VAL A 341 -4.70 -2.94 10.24
C VAL A 341 -5.17 -3.86 9.12
N VAL A 342 -6.48 -3.93 8.90
CA VAL A 342 -7.05 -4.44 7.66
C VAL A 342 -7.18 -3.25 6.71
N THR A 343 -6.50 -3.30 5.57
CA THR A 343 -6.42 -2.17 4.64
C THR A 343 -7.56 -2.14 3.65
N ASP A 344 -8.03 -3.32 3.22
CA ASP A 344 -9.07 -3.40 2.21
C ASP A 344 -9.88 -4.71 2.32
N ILE A 345 -11.12 -4.70 1.77
CA ILE A 345 -12.05 -5.83 1.70
C ILE A 345 -12.83 -5.79 0.40
N ASN A 346 -13.05 -6.94 -0.21
CA ASN A 346 -13.87 -7.06 -1.42
C ASN A 346 -15.27 -7.67 -1.16
N SER A 347 -16.09 -7.76 -2.20
CA SER A 347 -17.44 -8.30 -2.12
C SER A 347 -17.52 -9.80 -1.77
N ASN A 348 -16.42 -10.53 -1.85
CA ASN A 348 -16.33 -11.93 -1.41
C ASN A 348 -16.02 -12.08 0.08
N LEU A 349 -16.03 -10.99 0.85
CA LEU A 349 -15.57 -10.90 2.24
C LEU A 349 -14.09 -11.31 2.43
N PHE A 350 -13.32 -11.35 1.35
CA PHE A 350 -11.87 -11.55 1.41
C PHE A 350 -11.22 -10.21 1.73
N ALA A 351 -10.39 -10.17 2.75
CA ALA A 351 -9.76 -8.95 3.21
C ALA A 351 -8.22 -9.10 3.33
N ILE A 352 -7.54 -7.97 3.30
CA ILE A 352 -6.08 -7.92 3.34
C ILE A 352 -5.62 -6.87 4.36
N GLY A 353 -4.37 -6.99 4.79
CA GLY A 353 -3.81 -6.02 5.72
C GLY A 353 -2.34 -6.26 6.03
N TYR A 354 -1.85 -5.59 7.04
CA TYR A 354 -0.50 -5.80 7.56
C TYR A 354 -0.45 -5.64 9.07
N ALA A 355 0.60 -6.19 9.68
CA ALA A 355 0.88 -6.07 11.10
C ALA A 355 2.33 -5.66 11.31
N LYS A 356 2.57 -4.68 12.18
CA LYS A 356 3.89 -4.19 12.54
C LYS A 356 4.57 -5.18 13.47
N ARG A 357 5.71 -5.70 13.05
CA ARG A 357 6.54 -6.53 13.90
C ARG A 357 7.05 -5.73 15.08
N ASN A 358 6.85 -6.23 16.29
CA ASN A 358 7.34 -5.58 17.50
C ASN A 358 8.87 -5.47 17.49
N GLY A 359 9.40 -4.29 17.80
CA GLY A 359 10.84 -4.03 17.80
C GLY A 359 11.64 -4.89 18.78
N TYR A 360 11.02 -5.36 19.86
CA TYR A 360 11.65 -6.28 20.82
C TYR A 360 11.72 -7.73 20.34
N VAL A 361 10.93 -8.11 19.31
CA VAL A 361 10.86 -9.47 18.78
C VAL A 361 11.12 -9.48 17.26
N PRO A 362 12.28 -9.00 16.78
CA PRO A 362 12.56 -8.90 15.35
C PRO A 362 12.63 -10.28 14.69
N GLU A 363 12.36 -10.33 13.39
CA GLU A 363 12.53 -11.50 12.53
C GLU A 363 13.67 -11.27 11.56
N SER A 364 14.70 -12.11 11.59
CA SER A 364 15.91 -11.94 10.76
C SER A 364 16.53 -10.53 10.84
N GLY A 365 16.47 -9.92 12.03
CA GLY A 365 17.00 -8.58 12.29
C GLY A 365 16.12 -7.43 11.79
N SER A 366 14.88 -7.70 11.37
CA SER A 366 13.90 -6.72 10.91
C SER A 366 12.68 -6.69 11.81
N ALA A 367 12.15 -5.49 12.05
CA ALA A 367 10.89 -5.24 12.73
C ALA A 367 9.89 -4.50 11.84
N ALA A 368 9.89 -4.80 10.55
CA ALA A 368 9.03 -4.20 9.54
C ALA A 368 7.58 -4.71 9.60
N ASN A 369 6.70 -4.07 8.85
CA ASN A 369 5.34 -4.53 8.62
C ASN A 369 5.34 -5.88 7.89
N LYS A 370 4.37 -6.74 8.19
CA LYS A 370 4.19 -8.03 7.54
C LYS A 370 2.77 -8.15 6.99
N ALA A 371 2.65 -8.32 5.68
CA ALA A 371 1.37 -8.44 5.01
C ALA A 371 0.66 -9.76 5.35
N PHE A 372 -0.66 -9.70 5.46
CA PHE A 372 -1.54 -10.85 5.67
C PHE A 372 -2.82 -10.72 4.83
N PHE A 373 -3.56 -11.82 4.74
CA PHE A 373 -4.93 -11.83 4.25
C PHE A 373 -5.85 -12.55 5.24
N VAL A 374 -7.14 -12.23 5.15
CA VAL A 374 -8.26 -12.85 5.86
C VAL A 374 -9.17 -13.49 4.81
N LYS A 375 -9.38 -14.79 4.88
CA LYS A 375 -10.17 -15.52 3.88
C LYS A 375 -11.65 -15.16 3.91
N ASP A 376 -12.15 -14.86 5.10
CA ASP A 376 -13.56 -14.59 5.35
C ASP A 376 -13.70 -13.60 6.52
N ALA A 377 -14.18 -12.41 6.24
CA ALA A 377 -14.38 -11.37 7.24
C ALA A 377 -15.50 -11.70 8.23
N SER A 378 -16.38 -12.65 7.94
CA SER A 378 -17.40 -13.10 8.89
C SER A 378 -16.82 -13.91 10.05
N ASN A 379 -15.66 -14.55 9.83
CA ASN A 379 -14.89 -15.30 10.83
C ASN A 379 -13.38 -14.96 10.73
N PRO A 380 -12.97 -13.75 11.12
CA PRO A 380 -11.70 -13.18 10.73
C PRO A 380 -10.48 -13.84 11.40
N SER A 381 -9.60 -14.40 10.57
CA SER A 381 -8.33 -14.98 10.98
C SER A 381 -7.25 -14.67 9.95
N ALA A 382 -6.16 -14.05 10.39
CA ALA A 382 -5.06 -13.66 9.52
C ALA A 382 -4.21 -14.86 9.10
N THR A 383 -3.84 -14.86 7.82
CA THR A 383 -2.80 -15.71 7.27
C THR A 383 -1.68 -14.83 6.73
N PHE A 384 -0.51 -14.88 7.36
CA PHE A 384 0.64 -14.08 6.94
C PHE A 384 1.27 -14.63 5.66
N LEU A 385 1.66 -13.71 4.77
CA LEU A 385 2.34 -14.08 3.53
C LEU A 385 3.73 -14.67 3.83
N SER A 386 4.04 -15.78 3.14
CA SER A 386 5.31 -16.47 3.32
C SER A 386 5.66 -17.33 2.11
N GLY A 387 6.95 -17.49 1.86
CA GLY A 387 7.45 -18.29 0.72
C GLY A 387 7.46 -17.49 -0.60
N GLY A 388 8.12 -18.03 -1.61
CA GLY A 388 8.28 -17.34 -2.88
C GLY A 388 8.97 -15.99 -2.73
N ILE A 389 8.32 -14.92 -3.19
CA ILE A 389 8.82 -13.54 -3.06
C ILE A 389 8.77 -13.01 -1.61
N PHE A 390 7.99 -13.63 -0.74
CA PHE A 390 7.82 -13.27 0.68
C PHE A 390 8.83 -14.03 1.55
N PHE A 391 10.06 -13.59 1.56
CA PHE A 391 11.13 -14.25 2.33
C PHE A 391 11.05 -13.95 3.83
N THR A 392 11.71 -14.75 4.64
CA THR A 392 11.74 -14.60 6.10
C THR A 392 12.35 -13.26 6.50
N GLY A 393 11.61 -12.47 7.29
CA GLY A 393 12.02 -11.11 7.70
C GLY A 393 11.83 -10.05 6.61
N SER A 394 11.15 -10.35 5.49
CA SER A 394 10.73 -9.32 4.55
C SER A 394 9.67 -8.42 5.17
N GLY A 395 9.85 -7.11 5.03
CA GLY A 395 8.82 -6.12 5.28
C GLY A 395 7.88 -6.02 4.09
N GLY A 396 6.58 -5.78 4.33
CA GLY A 396 5.62 -5.60 3.26
C GLY A 396 4.24 -5.20 3.74
N GLU A 397 3.50 -4.57 2.85
CA GLU A 397 2.15 -4.08 3.06
C GLU A 397 1.26 -4.55 1.91
N ALA A 398 0.13 -5.18 2.22
CA ALA A 398 -0.96 -5.36 1.27
C ALA A 398 -1.84 -4.11 1.33
N LYS A 399 -2.19 -3.53 0.17
CA LYS A 399 -2.81 -2.20 0.09
C LYS A 399 -4.23 -2.22 -0.44
N ALA A 400 -4.47 -2.88 -1.56
CA ALA A 400 -5.80 -2.95 -2.19
C ALA A 400 -6.09 -4.34 -2.77
N VAL A 401 -7.36 -4.72 -2.81
CA VAL A 401 -7.85 -6.00 -3.35
C VAL A 401 -9.07 -5.78 -4.23
N ASN A 402 -9.10 -6.42 -5.40
CA ASN A 402 -10.27 -6.41 -6.28
C ASN A 402 -11.23 -7.59 -6.00
N ASN A 403 -12.37 -7.63 -6.68
CA ASN A 403 -13.37 -8.70 -6.53
C ASN A 403 -12.95 -10.05 -7.14
N PHE A 404 -11.77 -10.13 -7.76
CA PHE A 404 -11.15 -11.39 -8.22
C PHE A 404 -10.16 -11.96 -7.19
N ASN A 405 -10.15 -11.41 -5.94
CA ASN A 405 -9.20 -11.76 -4.89
C ASN A 405 -7.72 -11.56 -5.32
N GLU A 406 -7.48 -10.64 -6.25
CA GLU A 406 -6.15 -10.19 -6.61
C GLU A 406 -5.81 -9.00 -5.75
N PHE A 407 -4.73 -9.07 -5.00
CA PHE A 407 -4.29 -7.96 -4.18
C PHE A 407 -2.87 -7.52 -4.49
N VAL A 408 -2.66 -6.25 -4.29
CA VAL A 408 -1.41 -5.57 -4.60
C VAL A 408 -0.82 -4.91 -3.37
N GLY A 409 0.46 -4.56 -3.46
CA GLY A 409 1.18 -3.88 -2.41
C GLY A 409 2.66 -3.74 -2.69
N GLN A 410 3.43 -3.56 -1.62
CA GLN A 410 4.89 -3.48 -1.68
C GLN A 410 5.52 -4.50 -0.73
N ILE A 411 6.73 -4.93 -1.06
CA ILE A 411 7.52 -5.82 -0.23
C ILE A 411 9.02 -5.55 -0.41
N ASP A 412 9.82 -5.81 0.61
CA ASP A 412 11.28 -5.73 0.55
C ASP A 412 11.82 -6.52 -0.64
N ALA A 413 12.65 -5.88 -1.46
CA ALA A 413 13.30 -6.50 -2.62
C ALA A 413 14.50 -7.36 -2.24
N GLU A 414 15.12 -7.08 -1.08
CA GLU A 414 16.38 -7.66 -0.67
C GLU A 414 16.38 -8.10 0.79
N THR A 415 17.21 -9.11 1.08
CA THR A 415 17.41 -9.62 2.44
C THR A 415 18.42 -8.79 3.25
N ILE A 416 19.10 -7.83 2.62
CA ILE A 416 20.14 -7.03 3.25
C ILE A 416 19.51 -6.07 4.24
N ARG A 417 20.01 -6.09 5.48
CA ARG A 417 19.56 -5.18 6.53
C ARG A 417 19.92 -3.74 6.18
N GLU A 418 19.02 -2.82 6.50
CA GLU A 418 19.30 -1.40 6.43
C GLU A 418 20.48 -1.02 7.36
N VAL A 419 21.42 -0.17 6.88
CA VAL A 419 22.64 0.22 7.63
C VAL A 419 23.02 1.69 7.46
N ASP A 420 22.33 2.46 6.63
CA ASP A 420 22.68 3.85 6.29
C ASP A 420 21.54 4.85 6.59
N GLY A 421 20.53 4.43 7.37
CA GLY A 421 19.37 5.24 7.69
C GLY A 421 18.34 5.33 6.57
N SER A 422 18.46 4.49 5.55
CA SER A 422 17.51 4.36 4.46
C SER A 422 16.68 3.09 4.62
N GLN A 423 15.45 3.12 4.20
CA GLN A 423 14.62 1.91 4.11
C GLN A 423 15.22 0.92 3.10
N ARG A 424 14.93 -0.37 3.28
CA ARG A 424 15.21 -1.36 2.26
C ARG A 424 14.49 -0.99 0.97
N ARG A 425 15.09 -1.35 -0.17
CA ARG A 425 14.40 -1.19 -1.46
C ARG A 425 13.16 -2.06 -1.49
N HIS A 426 12.06 -1.48 -1.96
CA HIS A 426 10.79 -2.17 -2.14
C HIS A 426 10.55 -2.49 -3.62
N ARG A 427 9.71 -3.48 -3.85
CA ARG A 427 9.13 -3.81 -5.17
C ARG A 427 7.64 -4.00 -5.03
N GLY A 428 6.90 -3.51 -6.02
CA GLY A 428 5.48 -3.78 -6.15
C GLY A 428 5.22 -5.26 -6.43
N PHE A 429 4.19 -5.81 -5.81
CA PHE A 429 3.74 -7.18 -6.05
C PHE A 429 2.25 -7.25 -6.34
N ILE A 430 1.84 -8.33 -7.00
CA ILE A 430 0.45 -8.77 -7.09
C ILE A 430 0.36 -10.22 -6.61
N TYR A 431 -0.67 -10.53 -5.83
CA TYR A 431 -0.96 -11.88 -5.38
C TYR A 431 -2.42 -12.23 -5.70
N PRO A 432 -2.66 -13.09 -6.70
CA PRO A 432 -3.97 -13.66 -6.94
C PRO A 432 -4.23 -14.78 -5.93
N TYR A 433 -5.33 -14.70 -5.18
CA TYR A 433 -5.71 -15.72 -4.22
C TYR A 433 -6.91 -16.53 -4.71
N LYS A 434 -6.79 -17.86 -4.74
CA LYS A 434 -7.90 -18.76 -5.05
C LYS A 434 -8.57 -19.21 -3.77
N SER A 435 -9.84 -18.85 -3.60
CA SER A 435 -10.67 -19.45 -2.57
C SER A 435 -11.06 -20.89 -2.96
N ASP A 436 -11.07 -21.79 -1.98
CA ASP A 436 -11.46 -23.18 -2.20
C ASP A 436 -12.93 -23.33 -2.63
N ASP A 437 -13.76 -22.32 -2.35
CA ASP A 437 -15.21 -22.34 -2.53
C ASP A 437 -15.71 -21.63 -3.79
N VAL A 438 -14.83 -20.98 -4.57
CA VAL A 438 -15.24 -20.19 -5.74
C VAL A 438 -14.89 -20.92 -7.03
N ALA A 439 -15.92 -21.31 -7.77
CA ALA A 439 -15.80 -21.94 -9.10
C ALA A 439 -15.90 -20.91 -10.25
N GLY A 440 -15.27 -21.19 -11.38
CA GLY A 440 -15.48 -20.47 -12.62
C GLY A 440 -14.47 -19.37 -12.92
N THR A 441 -14.93 -18.12 -13.08
CA THR A 441 -14.14 -16.98 -13.61
C THR A 441 -12.92 -16.61 -12.78
N LEU A 442 -12.95 -16.75 -11.46
CA LEU A 442 -11.78 -16.52 -10.60
C LEU A 442 -10.65 -17.51 -10.90
N THR A 443 -11.00 -18.76 -11.24
CA THR A 443 -10.02 -19.78 -11.60
C THR A 443 -9.30 -19.42 -12.90
N GLU A 444 -10.00 -18.89 -13.90
CA GLU A 444 -9.41 -18.53 -15.19
C GLU A 444 -8.37 -17.40 -15.05
N ARG A 445 -8.64 -16.36 -14.25
CA ARG A 445 -7.64 -15.31 -13.98
C ARG A 445 -6.49 -15.85 -13.16
N TYR A 446 -6.77 -16.55 -12.08
CA TYR A 446 -5.78 -17.10 -11.18
C TYR A 446 -4.81 -18.07 -11.88
N GLU A 447 -5.32 -19.04 -12.64
CA GLU A 447 -4.53 -20.04 -13.35
C GLU A 447 -4.05 -19.54 -14.72
N GLY A 448 -4.97 -19.02 -15.55
CA GLY A 448 -4.72 -18.68 -16.94
C GLY A 448 -3.95 -17.37 -17.16
N VAL A 449 -3.99 -16.44 -16.20
CA VAL A 449 -3.23 -15.19 -16.28
C VAL A 449 -1.98 -15.24 -15.39
N PHE A 450 -2.13 -15.59 -14.11
CA PHE A 450 -1.07 -15.42 -13.09
C PHE A 450 -0.33 -16.70 -12.69
N ARG A 451 -0.56 -17.85 -13.32
CA ARG A 451 0.08 -19.14 -12.99
C ARG A 451 -0.05 -19.52 -11.51
N SER A 452 -1.16 -19.19 -10.88
CA SER A 452 -1.48 -19.57 -9.51
C SER A 452 -0.46 -19.15 -8.44
N LYS A 453 0.22 -18.02 -8.61
CA LYS A 453 1.22 -17.55 -7.64
C LYS A 453 1.36 -16.04 -7.59
N ALA A 454 2.00 -15.55 -6.52
CA ALA A 454 2.41 -14.15 -6.41
C ALA A 454 3.57 -13.83 -7.35
N TRP A 455 3.59 -12.57 -7.82
CA TRP A 455 4.57 -12.06 -8.75
C TRP A 455 5.12 -10.71 -8.31
N TRP A 456 6.40 -10.48 -8.60
CA TRP A 456 6.88 -9.12 -8.77
C TRP A 456 6.21 -8.52 -10.00
N ILE A 457 5.69 -7.30 -9.89
CA ILE A 457 5.04 -6.64 -11.04
C ILE A 457 6.03 -6.44 -12.20
N ASP A 458 7.30 -6.18 -11.90
CA ASP A 458 8.35 -6.08 -12.92
C ASP A 458 8.49 -7.35 -13.80
N ASP A 459 8.18 -8.53 -13.26
CA ASP A 459 8.18 -9.77 -14.04
C ASP A 459 6.99 -9.83 -15.01
N LEU A 460 5.91 -9.13 -14.69
CA LEU A 460 4.69 -9.06 -15.50
C LEU A 460 4.73 -7.94 -16.54
N THR A 461 5.68 -7.02 -16.44
CA THR A 461 5.93 -5.94 -17.42
C THR A 461 7.04 -6.31 -18.41
N ASN A 462 7.63 -7.48 -18.28
CA ASN A 462 8.68 -7.99 -19.16
C ASN A 462 8.10 -8.97 -20.18
N GLY A 463 8.47 -8.84 -21.43
CA GLY A 463 7.99 -9.74 -22.49
C GLY A 463 8.38 -9.25 -23.89
N ALA A 464 8.09 -10.02 -24.91
CA ALA A 464 8.33 -9.64 -26.29
C ALA A 464 7.22 -8.71 -26.80
N ASN A 465 7.42 -8.16 -27.97
CA ASN A 465 6.52 -7.21 -28.60
C ASN A 465 5.20 -7.82 -29.04
N VAL A 466 4.11 -7.08 -28.88
CA VAL A 466 2.79 -7.38 -29.43
C VAL A 466 2.47 -6.38 -30.53
N ASP A 467 1.94 -6.85 -31.65
CA ASP A 467 1.47 -6.03 -32.78
C ASP A 467 2.50 -4.98 -33.26
N GLY A 468 3.80 -5.31 -33.18
CA GLY A 468 4.87 -4.40 -33.55
C GLY A 468 5.17 -3.29 -32.53
N GLN A 469 4.58 -3.34 -31.34
CA GLN A 469 4.88 -2.47 -30.22
C GLN A 469 5.87 -3.16 -29.28
N ASP A 470 6.96 -2.48 -28.95
CA ASP A 470 7.95 -2.97 -27.97
C ASP A 470 7.60 -2.47 -26.55
N TYR A 471 6.66 -3.16 -25.91
CA TYR A 471 6.29 -2.82 -24.55
C TYR A 471 7.42 -3.09 -23.56
N SER A 472 8.23 -4.11 -23.79
CA SER A 472 9.32 -4.48 -22.89
C SER A 472 10.38 -3.39 -22.80
N ASP A 473 10.80 -2.80 -23.91
CA ASP A 473 11.78 -1.71 -23.89
C ASP A 473 11.21 -0.48 -23.18
N ALA A 474 9.98 -0.07 -23.50
CA ALA A 474 9.33 1.06 -22.82
C ALA A 474 9.14 0.79 -21.33
N ASN A 475 8.66 -0.41 -20.95
CA ASN A 475 8.45 -0.80 -19.57
C ASN A 475 9.78 -0.88 -18.77
N ASN A 476 10.89 -1.20 -19.44
CA ASN A 476 12.22 -1.27 -18.81
C ASN A 476 12.77 0.09 -18.33
N HIS A 477 12.14 1.18 -18.69
CA HIS A 477 12.46 2.49 -18.12
C HIS A 477 11.99 2.64 -16.66
N PHE A 478 11.12 1.75 -16.19
CA PHE A 478 10.44 1.83 -14.90
C PHE A 478 10.75 0.61 -14.03
N ARG A 479 11.08 0.86 -12.77
CA ARG A 479 11.13 -0.15 -11.72
C ARG A 479 9.95 0.09 -10.78
N ILE A 480 8.99 -0.81 -10.75
CA ILE A 480 7.79 -0.68 -9.90
C ILE A 480 8.18 -0.95 -8.45
N ILE A 481 8.12 0.08 -7.61
CA ILE A 481 8.50 0.00 -6.20
C ILE A 481 7.30 -0.18 -5.28
N ASP A 482 6.12 0.22 -5.71
CA ASP A 482 4.88 0.13 -4.95
C ASP A 482 3.68 -0.03 -5.90
N ALA A 483 2.70 -0.84 -5.50
CA ALA A 483 1.39 -0.94 -6.15
C ALA A 483 0.33 -0.56 -5.11
N SER A 484 -0.34 0.56 -5.34
CA SER A 484 -1.15 1.23 -4.32
C SER A 484 -2.61 0.82 -4.37
N ASP A 485 -3.14 0.53 -5.57
CA ASP A 485 -4.56 0.25 -5.79
C ASP A 485 -4.77 -0.60 -7.04
N ILE A 486 -5.86 -1.38 -7.09
CA ILE A 486 -6.25 -2.24 -8.21
C ILE A 486 -7.77 -2.28 -8.36
N ASN A 487 -8.27 -2.12 -9.59
CA ASN A 487 -9.70 -2.26 -9.87
C ASN A 487 -10.07 -3.65 -10.47
N ASP A 488 -11.37 -3.90 -10.67
CA ASP A 488 -11.87 -5.17 -11.21
C ASP A 488 -11.50 -5.38 -12.70
N ALA A 489 -11.21 -4.32 -13.42
CA ALA A 489 -10.65 -4.42 -14.76
C ALA A 489 -9.20 -4.94 -14.78
N GLY A 490 -8.55 -5.03 -13.61
CA GLY A 490 -7.15 -5.44 -13.44
C GLY A 490 -6.15 -4.30 -13.66
N VAL A 491 -6.61 -3.04 -13.76
CA VAL A 491 -5.74 -1.87 -13.89
C VAL A 491 -5.21 -1.49 -12.51
N ILE A 492 -3.91 -1.21 -12.42
CA ILE A 492 -3.21 -0.95 -11.15
C ILE A 492 -2.66 0.48 -11.14
N SER A 493 -2.88 1.20 -10.04
CA SER A 493 -2.14 2.41 -9.69
C SER A 493 -0.83 2.03 -8.99
N ALA A 494 0.28 2.59 -9.44
CA ALA A 494 1.59 2.24 -8.89
C ALA A 494 2.56 3.42 -8.88
N THR A 495 3.64 3.25 -8.15
CA THR A 495 4.78 4.17 -8.12
C THR A 495 6.01 3.44 -8.65
N ALA A 496 6.76 4.11 -9.50
CA ALA A 496 7.97 3.56 -10.09
C ALA A 496 9.17 4.49 -9.93
N ILE A 497 10.37 3.90 -9.94
CA ILE A 497 11.59 4.63 -10.23
C ILE A 497 11.82 4.61 -11.73
N LYS A 498 11.94 5.79 -12.33
CA LYS A 498 12.32 6.00 -13.72
C LYS A 498 13.78 6.43 -13.79
N CYS A 499 14.57 5.76 -14.62
CA CYS A 499 15.97 6.10 -14.85
C CYS A 499 16.08 7.08 -16.03
N THR A 500 16.77 8.21 -15.83
CA THR A 500 17.02 9.18 -16.90
C THR A 500 18.47 9.62 -16.98
N VAL A 501 18.95 9.88 -18.20
CA VAL A 501 20.25 10.52 -18.45
C VAL A 501 20.01 11.77 -19.29
N ASN A 502 20.27 12.94 -18.72
CA ASN A 502 19.96 14.23 -19.34
C ASN A 502 18.49 14.35 -19.80
N GLY A 503 17.56 13.82 -18.99
CA GLY A 503 16.13 13.82 -19.29
C GLY A 503 15.69 12.75 -20.31
N THR A 504 16.59 11.90 -20.79
CA THR A 504 16.23 10.78 -21.68
C THR A 504 16.11 9.49 -20.86
N ALA A 505 14.98 8.81 -21.00
CA ALA A 505 14.73 7.55 -20.30
C ALA A 505 15.78 6.48 -20.66
N GLN A 506 16.19 5.71 -19.68
CA GLN A 506 17.13 4.61 -19.78
C GLN A 506 16.55 3.38 -19.10
N SER A 507 16.97 2.19 -19.53
CA SER A 507 16.64 0.97 -18.79
C SER A 507 17.23 1.04 -17.37
N TYR A 508 16.47 0.55 -16.37
CA TYR A 508 16.99 0.47 -15.02
C TYR A 508 18.17 -0.51 -14.93
N ASP A 509 19.07 -0.23 -14.01
CA ASP A 509 20.26 -1.03 -13.72
C ASP A 509 20.38 -1.21 -12.20
N THR A 510 20.20 -2.42 -11.72
CA THR A 510 20.19 -2.78 -10.31
C THR A 510 21.49 -3.36 -9.81
N THR A 511 22.59 -3.18 -10.54
CA THR A 511 23.92 -3.66 -10.12
C THR A 511 24.46 -2.93 -8.90
N ALA A 512 23.95 -1.72 -8.59
CA ALA A 512 24.30 -0.99 -7.39
C ALA A 512 23.36 -1.32 -6.23
N HIS A 513 23.92 -1.53 -5.04
CA HIS A 513 23.15 -1.91 -3.84
C HIS A 513 22.05 -0.93 -3.45
N ASN A 514 22.27 0.38 -3.59
CA ASN A 514 21.37 1.45 -3.13
C ASN A 514 20.78 2.28 -4.27
N SER A 515 20.74 1.78 -5.48
CA SER A 515 20.25 2.48 -6.66
C SER A 515 19.58 1.52 -7.63
N TYR A 516 18.53 1.99 -8.29
CA TYR A 516 17.89 1.29 -9.41
C TYR A 516 18.45 1.71 -10.77
N CYS A 517 19.33 2.71 -10.80
CA CYS A 517 19.85 3.30 -12.03
C CYS A 517 21.40 3.25 -12.11
N GLY A 518 22.02 2.19 -11.56
CA GLY A 518 23.47 1.95 -11.69
C GLY A 518 24.34 2.66 -10.65
N GLY A 519 23.75 3.37 -9.68
CA GLY A 519 24.46 3.97 -8.55
C GLY A 519 25.47 5.06 -8.90
N ALA A 520 26.47 5.27 -8.03
CA ALA A 520 27.43 6.39 -8.13
C ALA A 520 28.34 6.34 -9.35
N ALA A 521 28.48 5.19 -10.00
CA ALA A 521 29.26 5.05 -11.23
C ALA A 521 28.46 5.43 -12.49
N SER A 522 27.15 5.54 -12.36
CA SER A 522 26.24 5.94 -13.42
C SER A 522 26.01 7.45 -13.41
N ASN A 523 25.73 8.02 -14.57
CA ASN A 523 25.24 9.39 -14.70
C ASN A 523 23.70 9.44 -14.78
N ALA A 524 23.03 8.32 -14.54
CA ALA A 524 21.58 8.25 -14.51
C ALA A 524 21.04 8.88 -13.21
N VAL A 525 19.90 9.54 -13.35
CA VAL A 525 19.11 10.12 -12.25
C VAL A 525 17.90 9.23 -12.00
N GLU A 526 17.59 9.01 -10.73
CA GLU A 526 16.37 8.34 -10.29
C GLU A 526 15.27 9.37 -10.12
N GLU A 527 14.16 9.15 -10.81
CA GLU A 527 12.95 9.96 -10.69
C GLU A 527 11.82 9.08 -10.16
N VAL A 528 11.16 9.50 -9.07
CA VAL A 528 9.97 8.83 -8.55
C VAL A 528 8.77 9.33 -9.34
N VAL A 529 8.07 8.44 -10.02
CA VAL A 529 6.97 8.76 -10.92
C VAL A 529 5.73 7.91 -10.65
N ALA A 530 4.55 8.52 -10.83
CA ALA A 530 3.29 7.78 -10.82
C ALA A 530 3.12 7.04 -12.16
N VAL A 531 2.70 5.78 -12.08
CA VAL A 531 2.43 4.96 -13.26
C VAL A 531 1.11 4.22 -13.13
N LYS A 532 0.45 4.04 -14.26
CA LYS A 532 -0.73 3.18 -14.43
C LYS A 532 -0.32 1.93 -15.19
N LEU A 533 -0.65 0.76 -14.63
CA LEU A 533 -0.39 -0.53 -15.26
C LEU A 533 -1.68 -1.01 -15.90
N ILE A 534 -1.68 -1.14 -17.21
CA ILE A 534 -2.84 -1.54 -17.98
C ILE A 534 -2.62 -2.94 -18.52
N PRO A 535 -3.53 -3.91 -18.25
CA PRO A 535 -3.44 -5.24 -18.83
C PRO A 535 -3.41 -5.21 -20.34
N ILE A 536 -2.56 -6.03 -20.94
CA ILE A 536 -2.48 -6.18 -22.39
C ILE A 536 -3.52 -7.19 -22.85
N LYS A 537 -4.36 -6.81 -23.81
CA LYS A 537 -5.44 -7.64 -24.33
C LYS A 537 -4.93 -8.97 -24.89
N GLY A 538 -5.54 -10.06 -24.45
CA GLY A 538 -5.20 -11.41 -24.87
C GLY A 538 -3.91 -11.96 -24.24
N ALA A 539 -3.24 -11.19 -23.37
CA ALA A 539 -2.08 -11.68 -22.64
C ALA A 539 -2.51 -12.65 -21.52
N GLY A 540 -1.69 -13.66 -21.29
CA GLY A 540 -1.96 -14.70 -20.31
C GLY A 540 -0.68 -15.33 -19.76
N GLU A 541 -0.83 -16.47 -19.08
CA GLU A 541 0.28 -17.13 -18.37
C GLU A 541 1.52 -17.41 -19.25
N THR A 542 1.33 -17.66 -20.54
CA THR A 542 2.42 -17.96 -21.49
C THR A 542 3.28 -16.74 -21.78
N ASP A 543 2.79 -15.55 -21.51
CA ASP A 543 3.45 -14.28 -21.80
C ASP A 543 4.31 -13.77 -20.63
N ILE A 544 4.30 -14.48 -19.48
CA ILE A 544 5.11 -14.09 -18.35
C ILE A 544 6.57 -14.50 -18.57
N HIS A 545 7.46 -13.51 -18.63
CA HIS A 545 8.90 -13.67 -18.69
C HIS A 545 9.55 -12.95 -17.50
N THR A 546 10.08 -13.73 -16.56
CA THR A 546 10.75 -13.15 -15.41
C THR A 546 11.97 -12.32 -15.82
N ARG A 547 12.12 -11.16 -15.22
CA ARG A 547 13.35 -10.38 -15.36
C ARG A 547 14.49 -11.09 -14.63
N SER A 548 15.72 -10.90 -15.12
CA SER A 548 16.90 -11.37 -14.40
C SER A 548 16.86 -10.79 -12.98
N THR A 549 16.97 -11.68 -11.99
CA THR A 549 17.04 -11.27 -10.58
C THR A 549 18.31 -10.47 -10.34
N ASP A 550 18.25 -9.47 -9.48
CA ASP A 550 19.41 -8.75 -8.94
C ASP A 550 20.28 -9.72 -8.14
N THR A 551 21.15 -10.47 -8.80
CA THR A 551 21.86 -11.60 -8.19
C THR A 551 23.26 -11.27 -7.71
N GLU A 552 23.78 -10.07 -7.99
CA GLU A 552 25.07 -9.69 -7.44
C GLU A 552 24.90 -9.16 -6.02
N LYS A 553 25.21 -10.03 -5.07
CA LYS A 553 25.47 -9.61 -3.68
C LYS A 553 26.70 -8.72 -3.72
N VAL A 554 26.49 -7.42 -3.63
CA VAL A 554 27.60 -6.50 -3.37
C VAL A 554 28.03 -6.73 -1.92
N ASP A 555 29.17 -7.39 -1.73
CA ASP A 555 29.79 -7.49 -0.42
C ASP A 555 30.11 -6.07 0.08
N ARG A 556 29.39 -5.64 1.10
CA ARG A 556 29.64 -4.35 1.76
C ARG A 556 31.00 -4.40 2.46
N GLN A 557 32.03 -3.93 1.80
CA GLN A 557 33.36 -3.71 2.41
C GLN A 557 33.43 -2.40 3.22
N GLY A 558 32.34 -1.98 3.86
CA GLY A 558 32.29 -0.72 4.61
C GLY A 558 32.75 -0.79 6.07
N ALA A 559 32.73 -1.95 6.71
CA ALA A 559 33.01 -2.07 8.15
C ALA A 559 34.44 -2.54 8.50
N GLY A 560 35.27 -2.90 7.53
CA GLY A 560 36.62 -3.46 7.76
C GLY A 560 37.72 -2.44 8.09
N LEU A 561 37.57 -1.18 7.70
CA LEU A 561 38.60 -0.17 7.89
C LEU A 561 38.65 0.41 9.31
N GLY A 562 37.53 0.37 10.05
CA GLY A 562 37.50 0.88 11.44
C GLY A 562 38.34 0.03 12.41
N LEU A 563 38.31 -1.29 12.26
CA LEU A 563 39.05 -2.20 13.15
C LEU A 563 40.56 -2.17 12.88
N LEU A 564 41.00 -2.05 11.61
CA LEU A 564 42.39 -1.94 11.25
C LEU A 564 42.99 -0.59 11.66
N THR A 565 42.25 0.50 11.54
CA THR A 565 42.69 1.83 12.00
C THR A 565 42.78 1.91 13.51
N LEU A 566 41.86 1.28 14.25
CA LEU A 566 41.96 1.20 15.71
C LEU A 566 43.13 0.35 16.20
N THR A 567 43.43 -0.77 15.52
CA THR A 567 44.62 -1.60 15.82
C THR A 567 45.93 -0.88 15.52
N VAL A 568 46.02 -0.15 14.42
CA VAL A 568 47.23 0.64 14.06
C VAL A 568 47.41 1.83 15.00
N LEU A 569 46.34 2.53 15.35
CA LEU A 569 46.38 3.62 16.34
C LEU A 569 46.68 3.11 17.76
N GLY A 570 46.13 1.93 18.14
CA GLY A 570 46.46 1.26 19.40
C GLY A 570 47.94 0.87 19.47
N LEU A 571 48.52 0.31 18.43
CA LEU A 571 49.95 -0.05 18.37
C LEU A 571 50.89 1.15 18.33
N LEU A 572 50.47 2.25 17.71
CA LEU A 572 51.24 3.51 17.72
C LEU A 572 51.16 4.24 19.07
N GLY A 573 50.01 4.11 19.77
CA GLY A 573 49.84 4.63 21.13
C GLY A 573 50.71 3.92 22.18
N PHE A 574 50.91 2.60 22.05
CA PHE A 574 51.77 1.82 22.95
C PHE A 574 53.25 2.11 22.78
N ARG A 575 53.72 2.51 21.58
CA ARG A 575 55.13 2.89 21.36
C ARG A 575 55.53 4.23 22.01
N ARG A 576 54.58 5.06 22.42
CA ARG A 576 54.85 6.35 23.09
C ARG A 576 54.99 6.27 24.61
N LYS A 577 54.68 5.12 25.23
CA LYS A 577 54.78 4.94 26.69
C LYS A 577 56.07 4.23 27.15
N PHE A 578 56.97 3.89 26.23
CA PHE A 578 58.26 3.30 26.55
C PHE A 578 59.40 4.12 25.91
N LYS A 579 59.49 5.40 26.27
CA LYS A 579 60.70 6.21 26.23
C LYS A 579 60.74 7.12 27.46
#